data_a7eb668696fd1a5b162af5eed3d96dee
#
_entry.id   a7eb668696fd1a5b162af5eed3d96dee
#
_cell.length_a   1.000
_cell.length_b   1.000
_cell.length_c   1.000
_cell.angle_alpha   90.00
_cell.angle_beta   90.00
_cell.angle_gamma   90.00
#
_symmetry.space_group_name_H-M   'P 1'
#
loop_
_entity.id
_entity.type
_entity.pdbx_description
1 polymer ?
#
loop_
_entity_poly.entity_id
_entity_poly.type
_entity_poly.pdbx_seq_one_letter_code
_entity_poly.pdbx_strand_id
1 'polypeptide(L)'
;DEDITDQVYNDHLAGERSIGIQPCTKDGLARFGAIDVDFKDYEKYDRKKFFDTIQKFDLPLIPVLSKSGGMHLYIFLKDFVSATVLRSFLSNLLPLFKLKYDTEIFPKQTRLVKDSETGKISKGNFINLPYFKKSERIALNIDGTKFSFEEFMKVIQANLVAEEDLKKITDSIDAVAMQGVDDIFREGPPCLAELSKLTKEEGFDGKDRFLYNYHVFVKLKYEENWEQMVMDAPVKFFSGANAHAWDKNKLKAKLKSWRDTYKGYTCTQSPISDYCKKGICVKRKFGVLCGSKGSYPILTNLVKIDLEPDAEYTFDVTLPDGEDVRTVHCKNVEHVN
;
A
#
# COMPACT_ATOMS: atom_id res chain seq x y z
N ASP A 1 -28.53 -11.37 6.95
CA ASP A 1 -27.69 -12.20 6.09
C ASP A 1 -28.61 -13.15 5.33
N GLU A 2 -28.85 -12.84 4.07
CA GLU A 2 -29.59 -13.69 3.14
C GLU A 2 -28.58 -14.26 2.15
N ASP A 3 -28.80 -15.51 1.73
CA ASP A 3 -28.07 -16.09 0.62
C ASP A 3 -28.37 -15.26 -0.64
N ILE A 4 -27.33 -14.89 -1.37
CA ILE A 4 -27.48 -14.11 -2.60
C ILE A 4 -27.99 -15.06 -3.68
N THR A 5 -29.25 -14.91 -4.06
CA THR A 5 -29.89 -15.66 -5.13
C THR A 5 -29.91 -14.85 -6.42
N ASP A 6 -30.21 -15.51 -7.54
CA ASP A 6 -30.36 -14.83 -8.84
C ASP A 6 -31.45 -13.74 -8.78
N GLN A 7 -32.51 -13.96 -7.98
CA GLN A 7 -33.53 -12.93 -7.78
C GLN A 7 -32.99 -11.67 -7.14
N VAL A 8 -32.11 -11.79 -6.14
CA VAL A 8 -31.48 -10.64 -5.49
C VAL A 8 -30.61 -9.83 -6.46
N TYR A 9 -29.90 -10.50 -7.38
CA TYR A 9 -29.17 -9.82 -8.44
C TYR A 9 -30.12 -9.14 -9.44
N ASN A 10 -31.18 -9.81 -9.87
CA ASN A 10 -32.17 -9.24 -10.77
C ASN A 10 -32.83 -7.98 -10.17
N ASP A 11 -33.20 -8.02 -8.90
CA ASP A 11 -33.77 -6.87 -8.17
C ASP A 11 -32.78 -5.72 -8.12
N HIS A 12 -31.47 -6.01 -7.95
CA HIS A 12 -30.44 -4.99 -8.01
C HIS A 12 -30.33 -4.35 -9.39
N LEU A 13 -30.26 -5.14 -10.43
CA LEU A 13 -30.19 -4.66 -11.82
C LEU A 13 -31.47 -3.90 -12.22
N ALA A 14 -32.62 -4.32 -11.72
CA ALA A 14 -33.89 -3.64 -11.91
C ALA A 14 -34.00 -2.30 -11.15
N GLY A 15 -33.12 -2.08 -10.14
CA GLY A 15 -33.12 -0.90 -9.29
C GLY A 15 -34.12 -0.96 -8.15
N GLU A 16 -34.57 -2.16 -7.78
CA GLU A 16 -35.50 -2.39 -6.68
C GLU A 16 -34.77 -2.48 -5.33
N ARG A 17 -33.67 -3.21 -5.30
CA ARG A 17 -32.88 -3.45 -4.09
C ARG A 17 -31.39 -3.25 -4.35
N SER A 18 -30.77 -2.20 -3.78
CA SER A 18 -29.31 -2.04 -3.85
C SER A 18 -28.62 -3.03 -2.92
N ILE A 19 -27.64 -3.75 -3.44
CA ILE A 19 -26.84 -4.70 -2.67
C ILE A 19 -25.35 -4.31 -2.65
N GLY A 20 -24.69 -4.71 -1.57
CA GLY A 20 -23.24 -4.65 -1.43
C GLY A 20 -22.71 -6.04 -1.13
N ILE A 21 -21.50 -6.32 -1.60
CA ILE A 21 -20.82 -7.60 -1.39
C ILE A 21 -19.59 -7.36 -0.51
N GLN A 22 -19.40 -8.27 0.44
CA GLN A 22 -18.20 -8.36 1.24
C GLN A 22 -17.13 -9.13 0.46
N PRO A 23 -15.98 -8.51 0.14
CA PRO A 23 -14.94 -9.18 -0.65
C PRO A 23 -14.20 -10.29 0.10
N CYS A 24 -14.10 -10.20 1.42
CA CYS A 24 -13.36 -11.16 2.25
C CYS A 24 -14.28 -12.31 2.70
N THR A 25 -13.89 -13.55 2.42
CA THR A 25 -14.57 -14.75 2.93
C THR A 25 -14.25 -15.01 4.40
N LYS A 26 -14.97 -15.98 5.00
CA LYS A 26 -14.70 -16.44 6.38
C LYS A 26 -13.27 -16.94 6.57
N ASP A 27 -12.69 -17.50 5.52
CA ASP A 27 -11.34 -18.08 5.53
C ASP A 27 -10.25 -17.06 5.18
N GLY A 28 -10.59 -15.78 5.11
CA GLY A 28 -9.63 -14.71 4.79
C GLY A 28 -9.20 -14.69 3.32
N LEU A 29 -10.04 -15.22 2.43
CA LEU A 29 -9.81 -15.24 1.00
C LEU A 29 -10.65 -14.17 0.30
N ALA A 30 -10.19 -13.72 -0.88
CA ALA A 30 -10.91 -12.78 -1.72
C ALA A 30 -10.75 -13.15 -3.20
N ARG A 31 -11.80 -12.92 -4.01
CA ARG A 31 -11.80 -13.13 -5.46
C ARG A 31 -11.90 -11.83 -6.24
N PHE A 32 -12.10 -10.72 -5.56
CA PHE A 32 -12.04 -9.38 -6.11
C PHE A 32 -11.65 -8.38 -5.03
N GLY A 33 -11.18 -7.23 -5.46
CA GLY A 33 -10.89 -6.10 -4.59
C GLY A 33 -11.12 -4.79 -5.31
N ALA A 34 -11.03 -3.70 -4.55
CA ALA A 34 -11.14 -2.36 -5.12
C ALA A 34 -10.38 -1.33 -4.30
N ILE A 35 -9.90 -0.28 -4.98
CA ILE A 35 -9.49 0.96 -4.35
C ILE A 35 -10.68 1.92 -4.45
N ASP A 36 -11.13 2.47 -3.33
CA ASP A 36 -12.22 3.44 -3.27
C ASP A 36 -11.64 4.85 -3.29
N VAL A 37 -11.86 5.56 -4.40
CA VAL A 37 -11.38 6.92 -4.60
C VAL A 37 -12.56 7.88 -4.40
N ASP A 38 -12.67 8.43 -3.19
CA ASP A 38 -13.66 9.49 -2.95
C ASP A 38 -13.13 10.83 -3.44
N PHE A 39 -13.80 11.44 -4.41
CA PHE A 39 -13.35 12.68 -5.03
C PHE A 39 -13.30 13.87 -4.03
N LYS A 40 -14.03 13.81 -2.94
CA LYS A 40 -14.02 14.84 -1.90
C LYS A 40 -12.68 14.96 -1.18
N ASP A 41 -11.88 13.88 -1.20
CA ASP A 41 -10.56 13.84 -0.58
C ASP A 41 -9.47 14.49 -1.43
N TYR A 42 -9.78 14.90 -2.67
CA TYR A 42 -8.81 15.39 -3.63
C TYR A 42 -9.27 16.71 -4.26
N GLU A 43 -8.50 17.80 -4.05
CA GLU A 43 -8.79 19.13 -4.59
C GLU A 43 -8.84 19.17 -6.13
N LYS A 44 -8.11 18.27 -6.80
CA LYS A 44 -8.03 18.18 -8.27
C LYS A 44 -8.27 16.74 -8.72
N TYR A 45 -9.49 16.28 -8.56
CA TYR A 45 -9.89 14.99 -9.06
C TYR A 45 -10.00 15.01 -10.60
N ASP A 46 -9.12 14.29 -11.26
CA ASP A 46 -9.05 14.19 -12.71
C ASP A 46 -9.05 12.71 -13.13
N ARG A 47 -10.20 12.24 -13.60
CA ARG A 47 -10.38 10.84 -14.04
C ARG A 47 -9.40 10.42 -15.12
N LYS A 48 -9.06 11.34 -16.03
CA LYS A 48 -8.13 11.05 -17.11
C LYS A 48 -6.78 10.58 -16.59
N LYS A 49 -6.27 11.16 -15.50
CA LYS A 49 -5.00 10.73 -14.89
C LYS A 49 -5.04 9.30 -14.38
N PHE A 50 -6.20 8.85 -13.89
CA PHE A 50 -6.37 7.46 -13.47
C PHE A 50 -6.35 6.53 -14.70
N PHE A 51 -7.05 6.88 -15.76
CA PHE A 51 -7.07 6.10 -17.00
C PHE A 51 -5.68 6.04 -17.64
N ASP A 52 -4.99 7.18 -17.76
CA ASP A 52 -3.62 7.25 -18.27
C ASP A 52 -2.65 6.39 -17.44
N THR A 53 -2.84 6.33 -16.12
CA THR A 53 -2.02 5.50 -15.24
C THR A 53 -2.32 4.01 -15.43
N ILE A 54 -3.59 3.62 -15.51
CA ILE A 54 -4.00 2.23 -15.77
C ILE A 54 -3.39 1.77 -17.09
N GLN A 55 -3.51 2.56 -18.16
CA GLN A 55 -2.97 2.25 -19.48
C GLN A 55 -1.43 2.19 -19.47
N LYS A 56 -0.79 3.18 -18.87
CA LYS A 56 0.69 3.29 -18.84
C LYS A 56 1.36 2.07 -18.20
N PHE A 57 0.76 1.53 -17.15
CA PHE A 57 1.32 0.41 -16.39
C PHE A 57 0.62 -0.92 -16.69
N ASP A 58 -0.26 -0.95 -17.70
CA ASP A 58 -1.06 -2.12 -18.07
C ASP A 58 -1.70 -2.79 -16.84
N LEU A 59 -2.37 -1.97 -16.01
CA LEU A 59 -2.96 -2.45 -14.77
C LEU A 59 -4.29 -3.13 -15.05
N PRO A 60 -4.55 -4.32 -14.50
CA PRO A 60 -5.82 -5.04 -14.67
C PRO A 60 -6.92 -4.45 -13.77
N LEU A 61 -7.08 -3.13 -13.83
CA LEU A 61 -8.06 -2.40 -13.04
C LEU A 61 -9.20 -1.91 -13.94
N ILE A 62 -10.42 -2.11 -13.46
CA ILE A 62 -11.63 -1.63 -14.15
C ILE A 62 -12.21 -0.48 -13.33
N PRO A 63 -12.23 0.75 -13.88
CA PRO A 63 -12.83 1.89 -13.22
C PRO A 63 -14.36 1.78 -13.21
N VAL A 64 -14.97 2.05 -12.06
CA VAL A 64 -16.43 2.08 -11.88
C VAL A 64 -16.81 3.35 -11.14
N LEU A 65 -17.77 4.09 -11.64
CA LEU A 65 -18.29 5.27 -10.95
C LEU A 65 -18.91 4.89 -9.61
N SER A 66 -18.59 5.62 -8.55
CA SER A 66 -19.21 5.46 -7.24
C SER A 66 -20.51 6.30 -7.14
N LYS A 67 -21.34 5.99 -6.14
CA LYS A 67 -22.58 6.74 -5.89
C LYS A 67 -22.32 8.22 -5.59
N SER A 68 -21.21 8.53 -4.95
CA SER A 68 -20.83 9.89 -4.53
C SER A 68 -20.15 10.73 -5.60
N GLY A 69 -19.98 10.18 -6.81
CA GLY A 69 -19.25 10.82 -7.92
C GLY A 69 -17.76 10.51 -7.95
N GLY A 70 -17.25 9.78 -6.97
CA GLY A 70 -15.90 9.20 -6.96
C GLY A 70 -15.77 8.01 -7.91
N MET A 71 -14.79 7.15 -7.66
CA MET A 71 -14.50 6.00 -8.50
C MET A 71 -13.97 4.83 -7.68
N HIS A 72 -14.45 3.64 -7.97
CA HIS A 72 -13.84 2.40 -7.52
C HIS A 72 -12.97 1.82 -8.63
N LEU A 73 -11.72 1.48 -8.32
CA LEU A 73 -10.83 0.76 -9.23
C LEU A 73 -10.88 -0.72 -8.86
N TYR A 74 -11.66 -1.51 -9.59
CA TYR A 74 -11.86 -2.93 -9.32
C TYR A 74 -10.78 -3.78 -9.96
N ILE A 75 -10.40 -4.86 -9.24
CA ILE A 75 -9.63 -5.98 -9.78
C ILE A 75 -10.39 -7.27 -9.52
N PHE A 76 -10.38 -8.17 -10.50
CA PHE A 76 -11.02 -9.47 -10.42
C PHE A 76 -9.99 -10.59 -10.61
N LEU A 77 -10.10 -11.64 -9.83
CA LEU A 77 -9.12 -12.73 -9.79
C LEU A 77 -9.72 -14.00 -10.37
N LYS A 78 -8.87 -14.84 -10.97
CA LYS A 78 -9.27 -16.17 -11.47
C LYS A 78 -9.77 -17.05 -10.34
N ASP A 79 -9.00 -17.09 -9.26
CA ASP A 79 -9.22 -17.94 -8.11
C ASP A 79 -9.26 -17.10 -6.82
N PHE A 80 -9.68 -17.72 -5.74
CA PHE A 80 -9.59 -17.10 -4.42
C PHE A 80 -8.13 -17.02 -3.98
N VAL A 81 -7.70 -15.82 -3.59
CA VAL A 81 -6.37 -15.56 -3.04
C VAL A 81 -6.48 -15.03 -1.62
N SER A 82 -5.39 -15.05 -0.87
CA SER A 82 -5.35 -14.42 0.45
C SER A 82 -5.75 -12.95 0.37
N ALA A 83 -6.73 -12.54 1.17
CA ALA A 83 -7.16 -11.15 1.28
C ALA A 83 -5.99 -10.22 1.67
N THR A 84 -5.00 -10.73 2.43
CA THR A 84 -3.76 -10.01 2.77
C THR A 84 -2.92 -9.74 1.53
N VAL A 85 -2.75 -10.73 0.65
CA VAL A 85 -1.98 -10.59 -0.60
C VAL A 85 -2.64 -9.56 -1.51
N LEU A 86 -3.96 -9.71 -1.75
CA LEU A 86 -4.70 -8.77 -2.59
C LEU A 86 -4.68 -7.34 -2.03
N ARG A 87 -4.89 -7.18 -0.73
CA ARG A 87 -4.83 -5.87 -0.07
C ARG A 87 -3.44 -5.24 -0.17
N SER A 88 -2.38 -6.03 0.02
CA SER A 88 -0.99 -5.57 -0.14
C SER A 88 -0.73 -5.10 -1.57
N PHE A 89 -1.17 -5.86 -2.57
CA PHE A 89 -1.08 -5.48 -3.98
C PHE A 89 -1.76 -4.12 -4.23
N LEU A 90 -3.02 -3.97 -3.85
CA LEU A 90 -3.78 -2.72 -4.05
C LEU A 90 -3.14 -1.54 -3.31
N SER A 91 -2.62 -1.75 -2.09
CA SER A 91 -1.89 -0.71 -1.34
C SER A 91 -0.64 -0.23 -2.07
N ASN A 92 0.06 -1.12 -2.77
CA ASN A 92 1.26 -0.77 -3.54
C ASN A 92 0.93 0.06 -4.79
N LEU A 93 -0.33 0.06 -5.24
CA LEU A 93 -0.77 0.87 -6.38
C LEU A 93 -1.10 2.32 -5.99
N LEU A 94 -1.43 2.61 -4.72
CA LEU A 94 -1.85 3.95 -4.29
C LEU A 94 -0.89 5.07 -4.73
N PRO A 95 0.45 4.93 -4.59
CA PRO A 95 1.39 5.95 -5.01
C PRO A 95 1.40 6.22 -6.52
N LEU A 96 1.08 5.21 -7.35
CA LEU A 96 1.00 5.40 -8.80
C LEU A 96 -0.11 6.37 -9.19
N PHE A 97 -1.21 6.30 -8.45
CA PHE A 97 -2.38 7.17 -8.62
C PHE A 97 -2.28 8.46 -7.81
N LYS A 98 -1.18 8.70 -7.10
CA LYS A 98 -0.99 9.82 -6.15
C LYS A 98 -2.09 9.87 -5.08
N LEU A 99 -2.58 8.71 -4.67
CA LEU A 99 -3.58 8.56 -3.63
C LEU A 99 -2.90 8.53 -2.24
N LYS A 100 -3.63 9.01 -1.24
CA LYS A 100 -3.18 8.98 0.16
C LYS A 100 -3.03 7.54 0.65
N TYR A 101 -2.12 7.32 1.60
CA TYR A 101 -1.85 5.99 2.16
C TYR A 101 -3.05 5.40 2.92
N ASP A 102 -3.96 6.24 3.40
CA ASP A 102 -5.18 5.88 4.12
C ASP A 102 -6.41 5.75 3.21
N THR A 103 -6.22 5.87 1.89
CA THR A 103 -7.29 5.60 0.91
C THR A 103 -7.91 4.23 1.15
N GLU A 104 -9.23 4.18 1.13
CA GLU A 104 -9.97 2.94 1.40
C GLU A 104 -9.69 1.87 0.34
N ILE A 105 -9.35 0.67 0.83
CA ILE A 105 -9.10 -0.51 0.00
C ILE A 105 -10.01 -1.64 0.46
N PHE A 106 -10.65 -2.29 -0.48
CA PHE A 106 -11.44 -3.49 -0.26
C PHE A 106 -10.72 -4.73 -0.79
N PRO A 107 -10.68 -5.83 -0.03
CA PRO A 107 -11.26 -6.01 1.30
C PRO A 107 -10.64 -5.11 2.36
N LYS A 108 -11.46 -4.49 3.23
CA LYS A 108 -10.95 -3.71 4.37
C LYS A 108 -10.35 -4.63 5.44
N GLN A 109 -10.97 -5.79 5.65
CA GLN A 109 -10.49 -6.83 6.55
C GLN A 109 -9.78 -7.92 5.75
N THR A 110 -8.73 -8.46 6.33
CA THR A 110 -8.01 -9.65 5.80
C THR A 110 -8.47 -10.94 6.46
N ARG A 111 -9.21 -10.84 7.56
CA ARG A 111 -9.82 -11.95 8.28
C ARG A 111 -11.10 -11.46 8.96
N LEU A 112 -12.10 -12.34 9.04
CA LEU A 112 -13.30 -12.10 9.83
C LEU A 112 -13.09 -12.72 11.21
N VAL A 113 -13.23 -11.91 12.25
CA VAL A 113 -13.03 -12.34 13.64
C VAL A 113 -14.30 -13.02 14.15
N LYS A 114 -14.16 -14.17 14.79
CA LYS A 114 -15.24 -14.83 15.52
C LYS A 114 -15.25 -14.26 16.94
N ASP A 115 -16.39 -13.70 17.32
CA ASP A 115 -16.60 -13.23 18.68
C ASP A 115 -16.55 -14.42 19.67
N SER A 116 -15.70 -14.32 20.67
CA SER A 116 -15.43 -15.41 21.60
C SER A 116 -16.61 -15.72 22.53
N GLU A 117 -17.47 -14.74 22.80
CA GLU A 117 -18.63 -14.91 23.73
C GLU A 117 -19.87 -15.39 22.98
N THR A 118 -20.15 -14.79 21.80
CA THR A 118 -21.37 -15.09 21.07
C THR A 118 -21.19 -16.12 19.97
N GLY A 119 -19.95 -16.48 19.63
CA GLY A 119 -19.61 -17.37 18.52
C GLY A 119 -19.95 -16.80 17.13
N LYS A 120 -20.42 -15.55 17.05
CA LYS A 120 -20.80 -14.89 15.79
C LYS A 120 -19.57 -14.39 15.07
N ILE A 121 -19.53 -14.61 13.75
CA ILE A 121 -18.48 -14.05 12.89
C ILE A 121 -18.77 -12.57 12.66
N SER A 122 -17.75 -11.72 12.82
CA SER A 122 -17.87 -10.28 12.57
C SER A 122 -18.34 -10.03 11.13
N LYS A 123 -19.26 -9.07 10.99
CA LYS A 123 -19.64 -8.60 9.65
C LYS A 123 -18.49 -7.80 9.08
N GLY A 124 -17.96 -8.24 7.93
CA GLY A 124 -16.96 -7.47 7.20
C GLY A 124 -17.56 -6.25 6.52
N ASN A 125 -16.70 -5.34 6.08
CA ASN A 125 -17.14 -4.21 5.28
C ASN A 125 -17.49 -4.68 3.87
N PHE A 126 -18.58 -4.11 3.34
CA PHE A 126 -19.04 -4.40 1.99
C PHE A 126 -18.75 -3.22 1.05
N ILE A 127 -18.65 -3.52 -0.23
CA ILE A 127 -18.63 -2.54 -1.31
C ILE A 127 -19.92 -2.68 -2.12
N ASN A 128 -20.53 -1.56 -2.50
CA ASN A 128 -21.74 -1.56 -3.29
C ASN A 128 -21.49 -2.08 -4.71
N LEU A 129 -22.32 -2.99 -5.18
CA LEU A 129 -22.23 -3.48 -6.55
C LEU A 129 -22.52 -2.39 -7.57
N PRO A 130 -21.82 -2.42 -8.73
CA PRO A 130 -22.15 -1.61 -9.89
C PRO A 130 -23.50 -2.01 -10.52
N TYR A 131 -23.97 -1.20 -11.47
CA TYR A 131 -25.18 -1.42 -12.27
C TYR A 131 -26.50 -1.45 -11.49
N PHE A 132 -26.56 -0.80 -10.33
CA PHE A 132 -27.86 -0.52 -9.73
C PHE A 132 -28.59 0.52 -10.59
N LYS A 133 -29.70 0.15 -11.24
CA LYS A 133 -30.39 0.94 -12.27
C LYS A 133 -30.71 2.37 -11.87
N LYS A 134 -30.98 2.64 -10.61
CA LYS A 134 -31.28 3.98 -10.08
C LYS A 134 -30.03 4.79 -9.69
N SER A 135 -28.85 4.40 -10.14
CA SER A 135 -27.59 5.08 -9.81
C SER A 135 -26.62 5.13 -10.98
N GLU A 136 -25.68 6.06 -10.92
CA GLU A 136 -24.61 6.19 -11.90
C GLU A 136 -23.41 5.23 -11.65
N ARG A 137 -23.61 4.14 -10.87
CA ARG A 137 -22.58 3.13 -10.58
C ARG A 137 -22.32 2.25 -11.82
N ILE A 138 -21.62 2.77 -12.77
CA ILE A 138 -21.40 2.16 -14.10
C ILE A 138 -19.91 2.06 -14.35
N ALA A 139 -19.47 0.94 -14.91
CA ALA A 139 -18.08 0.75 -15.32
C ALA A 139 -17.73 1.63 -16.53
N LEU A 140 -16.48 2.11 -16.52
CA LEU A 140 -15.94 2.97 -17.58
C LEU A 140 -14.81 2.27 -18.30
N ASN A 141 -14.75 2.50 -19.60
CA ASN A 141 -13.57 2.25 -20.40
C ASN A 141 -12.48 3.30 -20.07
N ILE A 142 -11.23 3.03 -20.43
CA ILE A 142 -10.10 3.96 -20.27
C ILE A 142 -10.21 5.24 -21.11
N ASP A 143 -11.09 5.28 -22.11
CA ASP A 143 -11.44 6.50 -22.86
C ASP A 143 -12.58 7.30 -22.20
N GLY A 144 -13.12 6.80 -21.10
CA GLY A 144 -14.21 7.41 -20.32
C GLY A 144 -15.62 7.04 -20.82
N THR A 145 -15.75 6.22 -21.84
CA THR A 145 -17.06 5.70 -22.30
C THR A 145 -17.62 4.70 -21.29
N LYS A 146 -18.96 4.66 -21.16
CA LYS A 146 -19.65 3.76 -20.23
C LYS A 146 -19.81 2.39 -20.88
N PHE A 147 -19.47 1.35 -20.14
CA PHE A 147 -19.81 -0.03 -20.53
C PHE A 147 -21.27 -0.36 -20.24
N SER A 148 -21.93 -1.12 -21.12
CA SER A 148 -23.13 -1.84 -20.75
C SER A 148 -22.79 -2.95 -19.74
N PHE A 149 -23.81 -3.53 -19.09
CA PHE A 149 -23.58 -4.65 -18.16
C PHE A 149 -22.92 -5.86 -18.85
N GLU A 150 -23.36 -6.18 -20.07
CA GLU A 150 -22.81 -7.27 -20.86
C GLU A 150 -21.34 -7.03 -21.26
N GLU A 151 -21.02 -5.81 -21.66
CA GLU A 151 -19.63 -5.42 -21.96
C GLU A 151 -18.75 -5.51 -20.70
N PHE A 152 -19.24 -5.01 -19.58
CA PHE A 152 -18.51 -5.10 -18.30
C PHE A 152 -18.21 -6.54 -17.91
N MET A 153 -19.20 -7.45 -18.05
CA MET A 153 -18.99 -8.87 -17.78
C MET A 153 -17.93 -9.50 -18.70
N LYS A 154 -17.91 -9.10 -19.99
CA LYS A 154 -16.87 -9.54 -20.93
C LYS A 154 -15.49 -9.00 -20.56
N VAL A 155 -15.43 -7.72 -20.15
CA VAL A 155 -14.18 -7.08 -19.72
C VAL A 155 -13.65 -7.74 -18.45
N ILE A 156 -14.50 -8.08 -17.47
CA ILE A 156 -14.10 -8.87 -16.30
C ILE A 156 -13.46 -10.18 -16.71
N GLN A 157 -14.13 -10.96 -17.57
CA GLN A 157 -13.63 -12.26 -18.00
C GLN A 157 -12.28 -12.17 -18.73
N ALA A 158 -12.10 -11.15 -19.53
CA ALA A 158 -10.85 -10.90 -20.25
C ALA A 158 -9.69 -10.43 -19.35
N ASN A 159 -10.01 -9.82 -18.20
CA ASN A 159 -9.03 -9.24 -17.26
C ASN A 159 -8.90 -9.99 -15.94
N LEU A 160 -9.30 -11.26 -15.89
CA LEU A 160 -9.11 -12.09 -14.70
C LEU A 160 -7.61 -12.31 -14.44
N VAL A 161 -7.17 -12.04 -13.22
CA VAL A 161 -5.75 -12.07 -12.80
C VAL A 161 -5.49 -13.31 -11.95
N ALA A 162 -4.41 -14.03 -12.22
CA ALA A 162 -3.92 -15.09 -11.35
C ALA A 162 -3.06 -14.51 -10.21
N GLU A 163 -2.92 -15.25 -9.11
CA GLU A 163 -2.14 -14.76 -7.95
C GLU A 163 -0.67 -14.47 -8.31
N GLU A 164 -0.06 -15.33 -9.13
CA GLU A 164 1.32 -15.15 -9.59
C GLU A 164 1.50 -13.86 -10.43
N ASP A 165 0.46 -13.40 -11.12
CA ASP A 165 0.53 -12.20 -11.95
C ASP A 165 0.48 -10.93 -11.09
N LEU A 166 -0.16 -10.95 -9.92
CA LEU A 166 -0.11 -9.84 -8.95
C LEU A 166 1.34 -9.53 -8.57
N LYS A 167 2.14 -10.59 -8.35
CA LYS A 167 3.56 -10.42 -8.04
C LYS A 167 4.33 -9.85 -9.23
N LYS A 168 4.14 -10.38 -10.44
CA LYS A 168 4.82 -9.89 -11.66
C LYS A 168 4.52 -8.42 -11.92
N ILE A 169 3.24 -8.01 -11.77
CA ILE A 169 2.83 -6.61 -11.93
C ILE A 169 3.54 -5.74 -10.89
N THR A 170 3.57 -6.17 -9.62
CA THR A 170 4.27 -5.44 -8.56
C THR A 170 5.76 -5.30 -8.89
N ASP A 171 6.42 -6.39 -9.28
CA ASP A 171 7.84 -6.38 -9.62
C ASP A 171 8.14 -5.46 -10.83
N SER A 172 7.27 -5.44 -11.85
CA SER A 172 7.40 -4.56 -13.02
C SER A 172 7.22 -3.08 -12.65
N ILE A 173 6.26 -2.76 -11.80
CA ILE A 173 6.05 -1.40 -11.27
C ILE A 173 7.28 -0.95 -10.48
N ASP A 174 7.82 -1.82 -9.64
CA ASP A 174 9.00 -1.52 -8.87
C ASP A 174 10.23 -1.32 -9.74
N ALA A 175 10.39 -2.12 -10.80
CA ALA A 175 11.47 -1.97 -11.76
C ALA A 175 11.39 -0.60 -12.49
N VAL A 176 10.19 -0.17 -12.91
CA VAL A 176 9.98 1.16 -13.52
C VAL A 176 10.19 2.27 -12.49
N ALA A 177 9.70 2.10 -11.28
CA ALA A 177 9.88 3.07 -10.20
C ALA A 177 11.37 3.23 -9.81
N MET A 178 12.16 2.17 -9.96
CA MET A 178 13.59 2.17 -9.68
C MET A 178 14.46 2.64 -10.85
N GLN A 179 13.89 2.86 -12.04
CA GLN A 179 14.65 3.46 -13.15
C GLN A 179 15.18 4.85 -12.78
N GLY A 180 16.49 5.03 -12.90
CA GLY A 180 17.17 6.28 -12.53
C GLY A 180 17.25 6.55 -11.02
N VAL A 181 16.93 5.58 -10.18
CA VAL A 181 17.13 5.64 -8.73
C VAL A 181 18.53 5.13 -8.39
N ASP A 182 19.20 5.83 -7.49
CA ASP A 182 20.50 5.42 -6.96
C ASP A 182 20.36 4.05 -6.25
N ASP A 183 21.29 3.13 -6.52
CA ASP A 183 21.36 1.79 -5.94
C ASP A 183 21.31 1.79 -4.41
N ILE A 184 21.67 2.91 -3.80
CA ILE A 184 21.62 3.08 -2.33
C ILE A 184 20.22 2.77 -1.76
N PHE A 185 19.15 3.06 -2.50
CA PHE A 185 17.77 2.87 -2.03
C PHE A 185 17.20 1.47 -2.25
N ARG A 186 17.94 0.57 -2.91
CA ARG A 186 17.45 -0.77 -3.28
C ARG A 186 16.93 -1.57 -2.07
N GLU A 187 17.64 -1.49 -0.94
CA GLU A 187 17.29 -2.22 0.29
C GLU A 187 16.58 -1.35 1.32
N GLY A 188 16.37 -0.06 1.02
CA GLY A 188 15.78 0.92 1.93
C GLY A 188 14.30 1.20 1.65
N PRO A 189 13.75 2.20 2.36
CA PRO A 189 12.37 2.63 2.17
C PRO A 189 12.12 3.10 0.72
N PRO A 190 11.13 2.53 0.00
CA PRO A 190 10.82 2.91 -1.38
C PRO A 190 10.44 4.38 -1.54
N CYS A 191 9.82 4.98 -0.52
CA CYS A 191 9.49 6.41 -0.53
C CYS A 191 10.71 7.30 -0.70
N LEU A 192 11.87 6.95 -0.15
CA LEU A 192 13.10 7.72 -0.33
C LEU A 192 13.60 7.66 -1.77
N ALA A 193 13.45 6.53 -2.43
CA ALA A 193 13.77 6.38 -3.85
C ALA A 193 12.94 7.34 -4.72
N GLU A 194 11.62 7.41 -4.50
CA GLU A 194 10.74 8.32 -5.22
C GLU A 194 11.05 9.79 -4.88
N LEU A 195 11.17 10.11 -3.60
CA LEU A 195 11.46 11.47 -3.18
C LEU A 195 12.82 11.98 -3.67
N SER A 196 13.82 11.11 -3.82
CA SER A 196 15.13 11.49 -4.37
C SER A 196 15.07 12.03 -5.81
N LYS A 197 14.05 11.66 -6.57
CA LYS A 197 13.78 12.20 -7.90
C LYS A 197 13.14 13.58 -7.80
N LEU A 198 12.14 13.71 -6.92
CA LEU A 198 11.37 14.94 -6.71
C LEU A 198 12.16 16.04 -6.06
N THR A 199 13.14 15.72 -5.22
CA THR A 199 14.01 16.72 -4.58
C THR A 199 14.83 17.55 -5.58
N LYS A 200 14.94 17.09 -6.83
CA LYS A 200 15.56 17.81 -7.94
C LYS A 200 14.61 18.80 -8.61
N GLU A 201 13.31 18.68 -8.39
CA GLU A 201 12.32 19.58 -8.98
C GLU A 201 12.33 20.94 -8.30
N GLU A 202 12.20 22.00 -9.09
CA GLU A 202 12.10 23.36 -8.58
C GLU A 202 10.76 23.52 -7.82
N GLY A 203 10.83 24.15 -6.63
CA GLY A 203 9.64 24.34 -5.79
C GLY A 203 9.20 23.14 -4.96
N PHE A 204 9.88 21.99 -5.04
CA PHE A 204 9.53 20.86 -4.16
C PHE A 204 9.76 21.22 -2.69
N ASP A 205 8.69 21.21 -1.90
CA ASP A 205 8.70 21.34 -0.45
C ASP A 205 8.79 19.97 0.21
N GLY A 206 9.72 19.77 1.13
CA GLY A 206 9.91 18.45 1.76
C GLY A 206 11.36 17.97 1.80
N LYS A 207 12.30 18.77 1.29
CA LYS A 207 13.74 18.46 1.28
C LYS A 207 14.30 18.19 2.69
N ASP A 208 13.83 18.93 3.69
CA ASP A 208 14.22 18.72 5.09
C ASP A 208 13.78 17.35 5.61
N ARG A 209 12.54 16.97 5.30
CA ARG A 209 12.00 15.69 5.71
C ARG A 209 12.62 14.52 4.95
N PHE A 210 12.93 14.72 3.68
CA PHE A 210 13.72 13.75 2.92
C PHE A 210 15.08 13.53 3.58
N LEU A 211 15.85 14.60 3.86
CA LEU A 211 17.17 14.49 4.49
C LEU A 211 17.13 13.81 5.84
N TYR A 212 16.12 14.10 6.66
CA TYR A 212 15.94 13.44 7.94
C TYR A 212 15.75 11.94 7.78
N ASN A 213 14.84 11.51 6.90
CA ASN A 213 14.59 10.08 6.68
C ASN A 213 15.75 9.40 5.94
N TYR A 214 16.45 10.12 5.07
CA TYR A 214 17.69 9.65 4.46
C TYR A 214 18.78 9.43 5.52
N HIS A 215 18.94 10.36 6.46
CA HIS A 215 19.84 10.19 7.61
C HIS A 215 19.52 8.92 8.42
N VAL A 216 18.24 8.70 8.75
CA VAL A 216 17.81 7.48 9.44
C VAL A 216 18.22 6.25 8.66
N PHE A 217 17.96 6.23 7.35
CA PHE A 217 18.25 5.11 6.49
C PHE A 217 19.75 4.83 6.38
N VAL A 218 20.58 5.84 6.07
CA VAL A 218 22.00 5.60 5.88
C VAL A 218 22.70 5.26 7.19
N LYS A 219 22.22 5.76 8.33
CA LYS A 219 22.71 5.39 9.64
C LYS A 219 22.46 3.91 9.97
N LEU A 220 21.32 3.38 9.55
CA LEU A 220 21.01 1.94 9.69
C LEU A 220 21.83 1.06 8.73
N LYS A 221 22.15 1.58 7.55
CA LYS A 221 22.84 0.82 6.50
C LYS A 221 24.36 0.90 6.58
N TYR A 222 24.90 2.06 7.03
CA TYR A 222 26.33 2.37 6.99
C TYR A 222 26.80 2.89 8.35
N GLU A 223 27.34 2.05 9.18
CA GLU A 223 27.69 2.36 10.56
C GLU A 223 28.74 3.47 10.69
N GLU A 224 29.77 3.48 9.84
CA GLU A 224 30.93 4.39 9.96
C GLU A 224 30.83 5.64 9.08
N ASN A 225 30.22 5.57 7.90
CA ASN A 225 30.30 6.64 6.89
C ASN A 225 28.96 7.43 6.71
N TRP A 226 27.95 7.14 7.49
CA TRP A 226 26.62 7.72 7.31
C TRP A 226 26.59 9.25 7.44
N GLU A 227 27.42 9.85 8.32
CA GLU A 227 27.47 11.30 8.48
C GLU A 227 27.96 12.03 7.23
N GLN A 228 29.02 11.51 6.61
CA GLN A 228 29.53 12.06 5.36
C GLN A 228 28.49 11.92 4.25
N MET A 229 27.80 10.78 4.18
CA MET A 229 26.74 10.55 3.20
C MET A 229 25.58 11.55 3.34
N VAL A 230 25.21 11.91 4.58
CA VAL A 230 24.19 12.94 4.82
C VAL A 230 24.72 14.32 4.45
N MET A 231 26.00 14.60 4.71
CA MET A 231 26.64 15.88 4.35
C MET A 231 26.71 16.09 2.83
N ASP A 232 26.85 15.02 2.06
CA ASP A 232 26.91 15.05 0.60
C ASP A 232 25.52 14.97 -0.08
N ALA A 233 24.48 14.60 0.67
CA ALA A 233 23.14 14.41 0.15
C ALA A 233 22.54 15.64 -0.56
N PRO A 234 22.70 16.90 -0.08
CA PRO A 234 22.19 18.07 -0.80
C PRO A 234 22.81 18.23 -2.18
N VAL A 235 24.09 18.00 -2.33
CA VAL A 235 24.78 18.06 -3.64
C VAL A 235 24.32 16.93 -4.55
N LYS A 236 24.08 15.76 -3.98
CA LYS A 236 23.68 14.56 -4.73
C LYS A 236 22.21 14.59 -5.18
N PHE A 237 21.31 15.05 -4.31
CA PHE A 237 19.87 14.92 -4.51
C PHE A 237 19.13 16.22 -4.79
N PHE A 238 19.69 17.38 -4.53
CA PHE A 238 19.02 18.66 -4.77
C PHE A 238 19.60 19.36 -6.01
N SER A 239 18.80 20.18 -6.68
CA SER A 239 19.25 20.93 -7.85
C SER A 239 19.31 22.42 -7.59
N GLY A 240 20.18 23.13 -8.36
CA GLY A 240 20.25 24.58 -8.43
C GLY A 240 20.48 25.29 -7.09
N ALA A 241 19.82 26.42 -6.90
CA ALA A 241 19.93 27.23 -5.67
C ALA A 241 19.56 26.47 -4.38
N ASN A 242 18.76 25.43 -4.48
CA ASN A 242 18.33 24.63 -3.34
C ASN A 242 19.47 23.78 -2.73
N ALA A 243 20.47 23.40 -3.53
CA ALA A 243 21.64 22.69 -3.01
C ALA A 243 22.48 23.62 -2.11
N HIS A 244 22.60 24.88 -2.49
CA HIS A 244 23.37 25.90 -1.73
C HIS A 244 22.64 26.35 -0.45
N ALA A 245 21.31 26.24 -0.37
CA ALA A 245 20.56 26.56 0.84
C ALA A 245 20.88 25.63 2.03
N TRP A 246 21.54 24.50 1.74
CA TRP A 246 21.97 23.51 2.72
C TRP A 246 23.50 23.58 2.90
N ASP A 247 23.98 24.72 3.43
CA ASP A 247 25.40 24.84 3.76
C ASP A 247 25.85 23.83 4.83
N LYS A 248 27.15 23.56 4.85
CA LYS A 248 27.74 22.55 5.74
C LYS A 248 27.49 22.87 7.24
N ASN A 249 27.40 24.12 7.63
CA ASN A 249 27.19 24.48 9.03
C ASN A 249 25.76 24.25 9.47
N LYS A 250 24.78 24.60 8.63
CA LYS A 250 23.37 24.35 8.85
C LYS A 250 23.10 22.81 8.95
N LEU A 251 23.73 22.05 8.07
CA LEU A 251 23.56 20.60 8.07
C LEU A 251 24.21 19.94 9.29
N LYS A 252 25.40 20.39 9.71
CA LYS A 252 26.04 19.96 10.97
C LYS A 252 25.19 20.23 12.19
N ALA A 253 24.57 21.42 12.28
CA ALA A 253 23.66 21.76 13.36
C ALA A 253 22.44 20.84 13.41
N LYS A 254 21.85 20.52 12.24
CA LYS A 254 20.72 19.56 12.14
C LYS A 254 21.15 18.14 12.53
N LEU A 255 22.29 17.67 12.06
CA LEU A 255 22.81 16.34 12.43
C LEU A 255 22.99 16.21 13.94
N LYS A 256 23.51 17.25 14.60
CA LYS A 256 23.63 17.27 16.06
C LYS A 256 22.26 17.14 16.73
N SER A 257 21.27 17.92 16.30
CA SER A 257 19.89 17.84 16.79
C SER A 257 19.26 16.45 16.53
N TRP A 258 19.50 15.86 15.36
CA TRP A 258 18.93 14.56 15.00
C TRP A 258 19.54 13.39 15.78
N ARG A 259 20.82 13.46 16.16
CA ARG A 259 21.45 12.46 17.03
C ARG A 259 20.72 12.30 18.36
N ASP A 260 20.35 13.45 18.96
CA ASP A 260 19.73 13.48 20.29
C ASP A 260 18.24 13.12 20.25
N THR A 261 17.59 13.29 19.09
CA THR A 261 16.14 13.10 18.90
C THR A 261 15.79 11.94 18.00
N TYR A 262 16.75 11.08 17.66
CA TYR A 262 16.51 9.93 16.77
C TYR A 262 15.39 9.03 17.29
N LYS A 263 14.25 9.03 16.59
CA LYS A 263 13.05 8.23 16.90
C LYS A 263 12.59 7.35 15.74
N GLY A 264 13.43 7.17 14.72
CA GLY A 264 13.10 6.42 13.52
C GLY A 264 12.50 7.26 12.39
N TYR A 265 11.98 6.60 11.38
CA TYR A 265 11.41 7.25 10.19
C TYR A 265 10.09 7.97 10.49
N THR A 266 9.84 9.08 9.78
CA THR A 266 8.59 9.85 9.90
C THR A 266 7.53 9.39 8.89
N CYS A 267 7.22 8.10 8.87
CA CYS A 267 6.38 7.46 7.84
C CYS A 267 4.96 8.02 7.72
N THR A 268 4.42 8.61 8.79
CA THR A 268 3.06 9.16 8.83
C THR A 268 2.97 10.62 8.42
N GLN A 269 4.10 11.24 8.07
CA GLN A 269 4.16 12.68 7.76
C GLN A 269 4.43 12.89 6.27
N SER A 270 3.67 13.82 5.65
CA SER A 270 3.94 14.26 4.27
C SER A 270 5.33 14.93 4.17
N PRO A 271 6.09 14.75 3.08
CA PRO A 271 5.77 13.96 1.89
C PRO A 271 6.12 12.47 1.99
N ILE A 272 6.66 11.97 3.11
CA ILE A 272 7.05 10.56 3.24
C ILE A 272 5.83 9.64 3.11
N SER A 273 4.72 10.00 3.77
CA SER A 273 3.45 9.27 3.73
C SER A 273 2.88 9.15 2.33
N ASP A 274 3.04 10.20 1.53
CA ASP A 274 2.43 10.33 0.20
C ASP A 274 3.05 9.35 -0.82
N TYR A 275 4.28 8.91 -0.56
CA TYR A 275 5.04 7.95 -1.39
C TYR A 275 5.28 6.62 -0.69
N CYS A 276 4.57 6.35 0.41
CA CYS A 276 4.76 5.15 1.21
C CYS A 276 4.27 3.89 0.49
N LYS A 277 5.18 2.94 0.23
CA LYS A 277 4.89 1.59 -0.27
C LYS A 277 5.10 0.58 0.85
N LYS A 278 4.21 0.58 1.84
CA LYS A 278 4.33 -0.21 3.07
C LYS A 278 4.62 -1.68 2.80
N GLY A 279 3.88 -2.31 1.89
CA GLY A 279 4.01 -3.74 1.59
C GLY A 279 5.39 -4.14 1.04
N ILE A 280 6.08 -3.21 0.37
CA ILE A 280 7.46 -3.42 -0.12
C ILE A 280 8.46 -3.08 0.99
N CYS A 281 8.24 -1.94 1.66
CA CYS A 281 9.14 -1.43 2.68
C CYS A 281 9.41 -2.45 3.80
N VAL A 282 8.37 -3.11 4.30
CA VAL A 282 8.48 -4.11 5.39
C VAL A 282 9.25 -5.37 4.99
N LYS A 283 9.43 -5.62 3.70
CA LYS A 283 10.18 -6.77 3.17
C LYS A 283 11.65 -6.45 2.90
N ARG A 284 12.05 -5.18 3.02
CA ARG A 284 13.41 -4.73 2.76
C ARG A 284 14.23 -4.67 4.05
N LYS A 285 15.52 -4.96 3.95
CA LYS A 285 16.45 -5.05 5.08
C LYS A 285 16.45 -3.79 5.96
N PHE A 286 16.41 -2.61 5.34
CA PHE A 286 16.40 -1.31 6.01
C PHE A 286 15.06 -0.58 5.91
N GLY A 287 14.02 -1.30 5.50
CA GLY A 287 12.65 -0.83 5.56
C GLY A 287 12.13 -0.89 7.00
N VAL A 288 10.97 -0.30 7.22
CA VAL A 288 10.36 -0.27 8.56
C VAL A 288 8.89 -0.63 8.52
N LEU A 289 8.40 -1.14 9.62
CA LEU A 289 6.97 -1.25 9.88
C LEU A 289 6.42 0.13 10.19
N CYS A 290 5.62 0.69 9.28
CA CYS A 290 4.98 1.98 9.48
C CYS A 290 4.02 1.95 10.67
N GLY A 291 4.11 2.98 11.53
CA GLY A 291 3.15 3.21 12.61
C GLY A 291 3.53 2.63 13.95
N SER A 292 4.69 2.02 14.09
CA SER A 292 5.16 1.53 15.37
C SER A 292 5.93 2.60 16.14
N LYS A 293 5.52 2.86 17.36
CA LYS A 293 6.30 3.60 18.36
C LYS A 293 7.34 2.67 19.01
N GLY A 294 8.18 2.02 18.23
CA GLY A 294 9.20 1.10 18.74
C GLY A 294 9.83 0.31 17.62
N SER A 295 11.04 -0.17 17.86
CA SER A 295 11.70 -1.13 17.01
C SER A 295 10.96 -2.45 17.15
N TYR A 296 10.25 -2.89 16.11
CA TYR A 296 9.73 -4.26 16.09
C TYR A 296 10.82 -5.19 15.61
N PRO A 297 10.96 -6.33 16.26
CA PRO A 297 11.85 -7.36 15.80
C PRO A 297 11.45 -7.83 14.37
N ILE A 298 12.43 -8.00 13.51
CA ILE A 298 12.23 -8.59 12.20
C ILE A 298 12.32 -10.11 12.38
N LEU A 299 11.22 -10.81 12.16
CA LEU A 299 11.24 -12.27 12.09
C LEU A 299 11.92 -12.65 10.77
N THR A 300 13.16 -13.12 10.84
CA THR A 300 13.89 -13.69 9.71
C THR A 300 13.72 -15.20 9.72
N ASN A 301 13.51 -15.81 8.53
CA ASN A 301 13.37 -17.27 8.35
C ASN A 301 12.07 -17.88 8.90
N LEU A 302 10.95 -17.18 8.83
CA LEU A 302 9.64 -17.81 9.01
C LEU A 302 9.44 -18.81 7.86
N VAL A 303 9.74 -20.07 8.12
CA VAL A 303 9.22 -21.20 7.34
C VAL A 303 7.73 -21.25 7.64
N LYS A 304 6.88 -21.51 6.64
CA LYS A 304 5.46 -21.73 6.82
C LYS A 304 5.28 -22.85 7.87
N ILE A 305 4.85 -22.49 9.06
CA ILE A 305 4.56 -23.43 10.13
C ILE A 305 3.04 -23.56 10.14
N ASP A 306 2.52 -24.79 10.00
CA ASP A 306 1.12 -25.06 10.27
C ASP A 306 0.94 -24.97 11.79
N LEU A 307 0.32 -23.87 12.23
CA LEU A 307 0.17 -23.54 13.64
C LEU A 307 -1.11 -24.21 14.15
N GLU A 308 -0.95 -25.10 15.12
CA GLU A 308 -2.08 -25.69 15.85
C GLU A 308 -2.65 -24.67 16.85
N PRO A 309 -3.98 -24.56 16.98
CA PRO A 309 -4.59 -23.75 18.03
C PRO A 309 -4.08 -24.18 19.42
N ASP A 310 -3.74 -23.20 20.26
CA ASP A 310 -3.28 -23.41 21.64
C ASP A 310 -1.88 -24.02 21.82
N ALA A 311 -1.11 -24.24 20.77
CA ALA A 311 0.28 -24.67 20.90
C ALA A 311 1.20 -23.50 21.30
N GLU A 312 2.25 -23.81 22.04
CA GLU A 312 3.33 -22.87 22.34
C GLU A 312 4.39 -22.93 21.24
N TYR A 313 4.75 -21.77 20.70
CA TYR A 313 5.77 -21.65 19.67
C TYR A 313 6.93 -20.82 20.17
N THR A 314 8.12 -21.19 19.75
CA THR A 314 9.36 -20.49 20.06
C THR A 314 9.95 -19.95 18.77
N PHE A 315 10.21 -18.65 18.70
CA PHE A 315 10.80 -17.99 17.54
C PHE A 315 12.08 -17.28 17.94
N ASP A 316 13.09 -17.41 17.09
CA ASP A 316 14.27 -16.58 17.18
C ASP A 316 14.03 -15.24 16.49
N VAL A 317 14.18 -14.18 17.25
CA VAL A 317 13.92 -12.82 16.83
C VAL A 317 15.24 -12.07 16.81
N THR A 318 15.64 -11.59 15.64
CA THR A 318 16.80 -10.70 15.51
C THR A 318 16.34 -9.26 15.71
N LEU A 319 16.93 -8.59 16.69
CA LEU A 319 16.65 -7.17 16.92
C LEU A 319 17.28 -6.31 15.80
N PRO A 320 16.76 -5.08 15.58
CA PRO A 320 17.24 -4.20 14.51
C PRO A 320 18.71 -3.79 14.59
N ASP A 321 19.32 -3.92 15.76
CA ASP A 321 20.75 -3.70 16.01
C ASP A 321 21.64 -4.88 15.59
N GLY A 322 21.02 -6.03 15.28
CA GLY A 322 21.73 -7.21 14.75
C GLY A 322 22.54 -8.00 15.78
N GLU A 323 22.63 -7.54 17.02
CA GLU A 323 23.52 -8.14 18.01
C GLU A 323 22.82 -9.12 18.97
N ASP A 324 21.49 -9.05 19.11
CA ASP A 324 20.76 -9.93 20.03
C ASP A 324 19.73 -10.80 19.31
N VAL A 325 19.96 -12.10 19.30
CA VAL A 325 18.92 -13.08 18.96
C VAL A 325 18.18 -13.42 20.25
N ARG A 326 16.92 -13.01 20.36
CA ARG A 326 16.09 -13.35 21.51
C ARG A 326 15.07 -14.40 21.12
N THR A 327 15.01 -15.43 21.93
CA THR A 327 13.96 -16.44 21.84
C THR A 327 12.68 -15.91 22.45
N VAL A 328 11.63 -15.79 21.66
CA VAL A 328 10.31 -15.32 22.11
C VAL A 328 9.36 -16.50 22.19
N HIS A 329 8.74 -16.68 23.36
CA HIS A 329 7.69 -17.67 23.56
C HIS A 329 6.33 -17.04 23.30
N CYS A 330 5.59 -17.56 22.34
CA CYS A 330 4.25 -17.09 22.00
C CYS A 330 3.21 -18.19 22.33
N LYS A 331 2.23 -17.85 23.16
CA LYS A 331 1.08 -18.71 23.44
C LYS A 331 -0.10 -18.48 22.50
N ASN A 332 -0.10 -17.39 21.77
CA ASN A 332 -1.20 -17.00 20.90
C ASN A 332 -0.65 -16.34 19.65
N VAL A 333 -0.72 -17.04 18.53
CA VAL A 333 -0.14 -16.60 17.26
C VAL A 333 -0.93 -15.47 16.60
N GLU A 334 -2.13 -15.15 17.10
CA GLU A 334 -2.94 -14.02 16.59
C GLU A 334 -2.25 -12.65 16.69
N HIS A 335 -1.22 -12.52 17.51
CA HIS A 335 -0.46 -11.29 17.70
C HIS A 335 0.85 -11.21 16.91
N VAL A 336 1.21 -12.25 16.15
CA VAL A 336 2.49 -12.33 15.41
C VAL A 336 2.35 -11.94 13.94
N ASN A 337 1.14 -11.66 13.47
CA ASN A 337 0.85 -11.24 12.08
C ASN A 337 0.71 -9.73 11.92
#